data_9250cfcd15124fce34e2e8d414d0a89b
#
_entry.id   9250cfcd15124fce34e2e8d414d0a89b
#
_cell.length_a   1.000
_cell.length_b   1.000
_cell.length_c   1.000
_cell.angle_alpha   90.00
_cell.angle_beta   90.00
_cell.angle_gamma   90.00
#
_symmetry.space_group_name_H-M   'P 1'
#
loop_
_entity.id
_entity.type
_entity.pdbx_description
1 polymer ?
#
loop_
_entity_poly.entity_id
_entity_poly.type
_entity_poly.pdbx_seq_one_letter_code
_entity_poly.pdbx_strand_id
1 'polypeptide(L)'
;MTTRVLAVVLCCAACAGSDLSTTEQATTVCGVGSTVNGMDVSSYDTVTDWAAAKASGIDFAFVRVSDGTQYPDPMFSTYWPAARAAGMLRGAYQYYRPEEDPIAQADLLLAAAGTPQPGDLPPVLDLEVADGLTPAEVVTSVQQWVDHVTTAIGRPPIIYAGLYSWPTLTGGANLTSSPLWIAQWSTEACPDIPDPWTQWQFWQDTATGSAAGVTGDALDLDVFNGDLDALDGFASGAAAPCGTIPASGGMIDNGDPCFSDGGPAATLRTVTTAGMGGSLLWTHATDDATEQNFAQWNPSFAQAGSYLVEAYTDHAYATSKQAAYQVTAADGPHTITIDQSALDGWQTIGTFEFAAGSGQLIHLGDNTGEAASEMRQLVFDAVRFTPTDGSGSGSGSGSNPEPTDPHDHGGGCATGGGGPALAALVLVLVIRRTRRAR
;
A
#
# COMPACT_ATOMS: atom_id res chain seq x y z
N MET A 1 11.02 -83.47 9.19
CA MET A 1 10.08 -82.57 8.48
C MET A 1 10.08 -81.21 9.22
N THR A 2 10.86 -80.30 8.72
CA THR A 2 11.14 -79.04 9.39
C THR A 2 10.48 -77.92 8.55
N THR A 3 9.38 -77.36 9.05
CA THR A 3 8.61 -76.26 8.40
C THR A 3 9.32 -74.98 8.73
N ARG A 4 9.81 -74.24 7.73
CA ARG A 4 10.31 -72.87 7.85
C ARG A 4 9.17 -71.91 7.64
N VAL A 5 8.94 -71.05 8.63
CA VAL A 5 8.02 -69.94 8.57
C VAL A 5 8.81 -68.74 8.01
N LEU A 6 8.33 -68.20 6.89
CA LEU A 6 8.88 -67.02 6.24
C LEU A 6 8.15 -65.80 6.80
N ALA A 7 8.85 -64.95 7.57
CA ALA A 7 8.31 -63.70 8.02
C ALA A 7 8.46 -62.66 6.92
N VAL A 8 7.33 -62.14 6.41
CA VAL A 8 7.29 -61.00 5.49
C VAL A 8 7.24 -59.71 6.33
N VAL A 9 8.32 -58.96 6.29
CA VAL A 9 8.38 -57.61 6.87
C VAL A 9 7.77 -56.65 5.86
N LEU A 10 6.57 -56.11 6.21
CA LEU A 10 5.91 -55.04 5.47
C LEU A 10 6.51 -53.74 5.91
N CYS A 11 7.35 -53.11 5.07
CA CYS A 11 7.79 -51.73 5.25
C CYS A 11 6.66 -50.77 4.87
N CYS A 12 5.96 -50.21 5.86
CA CYS A 12 5.11 -49.06 5.64
C CYS A 12 6.00 -47.83 5.46
N ALA A 13 6.18 -47.38 4.20
CA ALA A 13 6.65 -46.05 3.91
C ALA A 13 5.55 -45.05 4.30
N ALA A 14 5.72 -44.41 5.44
CA ALA A 14 4.94 -43.21 5.78
C ALA A 14 5.32 -42.10 4.80
N CYS A 15 4.42 -41.78 3.89
CA CYS A 15 4.48 -40.52 3.16
C CYS A 15 4.24 -39.39 4.19
N ALA A 16 5.32 -38.74 4.61
CA ALA A 16 5.21 -37.45 5.25
C ALA A 16 4.70 -36.48 4.18
N GLY A 17 3.41 -36.19 4.22
CA GLY A 17 2.87 -35.03 3.55
C GLY A 17 3.49 -33.81 4.22
N SER A 18 4.33 -33.10 3.50
CA SER A 18 4.73 -31.76 3.85
C SER A 18 3.48 -30.88 3.66
N ASP A 19 2.75 -30.62 4.74
CA ASP A 19 1.85 -29.50 4.81
C ASP A 19 2.73 -28.24 4.69
N LEU A 20 2.85 -27.73 3.47
CA LEU A 20 3.26 -26.35 3.23
C LEU A 20 2.09 -25.48 3.69
N SER A 21 1.99 -25.25 4.99
CA SER A 21 1.29 -24.09 5.46
C SER A 21 2.12 -22.89 5.02
N THR A 22 1.76 -22.30 3.89
CA THR A 22 2.15 -20.92 3.60
C THR A 22 1.51 -20.08 4.69
N THR A 23 2.28 -19.72 5.70
CA THR A 23 1.92 -18.61 6.58
C THR A 23 1.96 -17.38 5.70
N GLU A 24 0.79 -16.93 5.26
CA GLU A 24 0.67 -15.61 4.63
C GLU A 24 1.26 -14.60 5.62
N GLN A 25 2.33 -13.93 5.19
CA GLN A 25 3.05 -12.98 6.02
C GLN A 25 2.33 -11.63 5.88
N ALA A 26 1.61 -11.26 6.92
CA ALA A 26 1.21 -9.88 7.09
C ALA A 26 2.46 -9.01 7.26
N THR A 27 2.52 -7.88 6.56
CA THR A 27 3.64 -6.93 6.64
C THR A 27 3.19 -5.68 7.39
N THR A 28 3.94 -5.29 8.43
CA THR A 28 3.69 -4.03 9.13
C THR A 28 4.14 -2.87 8.26
N VAL A 29 3.22 -1.95 7.94
CA VAL A 29 3.48 -0.81 7.07
C VAL A 29 3.08 0.49 7.77
N CYS A 30 4.06 1.33 8.07
CA CYS A 30 3.80 2.64 8.67
C CYS A 30 3.41 3.67 7.60
N GLY A 31 2.61 4.65 8.03
CA GLY A 31 2.27 5.78 7.18
C GLY A 31 3.48 6.63 6.82
N VAL A 32 3.45 7.26 5.67
CA VAL A 32 4.51 8.14 5.16
C VAL A 32 4.28 9.58 5.64
N GLY A 33 4.61 9.88 6.89
CA GLY A 33 4.55 11.24 7.43
C GLY A 33 3.31 11.51 8.27
N SER A 34 2.65 12.67 8.06
CA SER A 34 1.41 13.02 8.76
C SER A 34 0.23 12.21 8.25
N THR A 35 -0.76 12.01 9.13
CA THR A 35 -2.01 11.33 8.80
C THR A 35 -3.20 12.26 9.04
N VAL A 36 -4.33 11.97 8.39
CA VAL A 36 -5.59 12.70 8.55
C VAL A 36 -6.62 11.78 9.19
N ASN A 37 -7.33 12.28 10.22
CA ASN A 37 -8.34 11.48 10.91
C ASN A 37 -9.70 11.52 10.19
N GLY A 38 -10.38 10.39 10.21
CA GLY A 38 -11.71 10.19 9.70
C GLY A 38 -12.58 9.35 10.59
N MET A 39 -13.78 9.07 10.11
CA MET A 39 -14.71 8.12 10.71
C MET A 39 -15.52 7.43 9.63
N ASP A 40 -16.00 6.23 9.91
CA ASP A 40 -17.05 5.64 9.10
C ASP A 40 -18.34 5.47 9.89
N VAL A 41 -19.46 5.68 9.20
CA VAL A 41 -20.77 5.73 9.83
C VAL A 41 -21.86 5.06 8.99
N SER A 42 -22.84 4.54 9.69
CA SER A 42 -24.03 3.93 9.15
C SER A 42 -25.26 4.29 9.99
N SER A 43 -26.39 3.68 9.72
CA SER A 43 -27.58 3.82 10.56
C SER A 43 -27.43 3.27 11.99
N TYR A 44 -26.32 2.64 12.30
CA TYR A 44 -26.01 2.20 13.69
C TYR A 44 -25.38 3.31 14.53
N ASP A 45 -24.89 4.37 13.88
CA ASP A 45 -24.25 5.50 14.51
C ASP A 45 -25.21 6.67 14.60
N THR A 46 -25.11 7.47 15.64
CA THR A 46 -25.97 8.65 15.81
C THR A 46 -25.11 9.91 15.74
N VAL A 47 -24.97 10.47 14.55
CA VAL A 47 -24.28 11.75 14.35
C VAL A 47 -25.29 12.89 14.53
N THR A 48 -25.12 13.65 15.62
CA THR A 48 -26.01 14.76 15.99
C THR A 48 -25.47 16.11 15.55
N ASP A 49 -24.15 16.25 15.39
CA ASP A 49 -23.50 17.51 14.99
C ASP A 49 -22.22 17.24 14.19
N TRP A 50 -22.34 17.26 12.88
CA TRP A 50 -21.24 17.08 11.93
C TRP A 50 -20.19 18.20 12.02
N ALA A 51 -20.60 19.43 12.32
CA ALA A 51 -19.69 20.55 12.46
C ALA A 51 -18.82 20.40 13.73
N ALA A 52 -19.39 19.88 14.81
CA ALA A 52 -18.63 19.55 16.02
C ALA A 52 -17.63 18.40 15.75
N ALA A 53 -18.01 17.39 14.99
CA ALA A 53 -17.10 16.31 14.58
C ALA A 53 -15.93 16.86 13.75
N LYS A 54 -16.19 17.67 12.74
CA LYS A 54 -15.16 18.37 11.96
C LYS A 54 -14.25 19.22 12.85
N ALA A 55 -14.81 20.00 13.74
CA ALA A 55 -14.05 20.86 14.65
C ALA A 55 -13.19 20.05 15.67
N SER A 56 -13.52 18.79 15.92
CA SER A 56 -12.73 17.91 16.77
C SER A 56 -11.57 17.21 16.03
N GLY A 57 -11.39 17.49 14.74
CA GLY A 57 -10.27 16.96 13.93
C GLY A 57 -10.64 15.77 13.06
N ILE A 58 -11.94 15.52 12.81
CA ILE A 58 -12.39 14.53 11.82
C ILE A 58 -12.55 15.23 10.47
N ASP A 59 -11.67 14.92 9.54
CA ASP A 59 -11.56 15.61 8.25
C ASP A 59 -12.27 14.90 7.11
N PHE A 60 -12.49 13.59 7.22
CA PHE A 60 -13.27 12.82 6.25
C PHE A 60 -14.25 11.86 6.92
N ALA A 61 -15.24 11.40 6.15
CA ALA A 61 -16.19 10.40 6.60
C ALA A 61 -16.58 9.45 5.49
N PHE A 62 -16.55 8.14 5.76
CA PHE A 62 -17.20 7.15 4.94
C PHE A 62 -18.65 6.92 5.41
N VAL A 63 -19.61 6.92 4.48
CA VAL A 63 -21.04 6.82 4.79
C VAL A 63 -21.63 5.61 4.09
N ARG A 64 -22.26 4.70 4.83
CA ARG A 64 -22.84 3.49 4.26
C ARG A 64 -24.04 3.78 3.39
N VAL A 65 -24.01 3.24 2.16
CA VAL A 65 -25.14 3.27 1.22
C VAL A 65 -26.14 2.15 1.49
N SER A 66 -25.62 0.93 1.67
CA SER A 66 -26.47 -0.26 1.83
C SER A 66 -25.67 -1.45 2.35
N ASP A 67 -26.40 -2.50 2.75
CA ASP A 67 -25.93 -3.87 2.92
C ASP A 67 -26.53 -4.69 1.77
N GLY A 68 -25.70 -5.04 0.77
CA GLY A 68 -26.17 -5.60 -0.50
C GLY A 68 -27.16 -4.67 -1.22
N THR A 69 -28.03 -5.29 -2.02
CA THR A 69 -29.13 -4.59 -2.69
C THR A 69 -30.41 -4.54 -1.86
N GLN A 70 -30.51 -5.40 -0.84
CA GLN A 70 -31.75 -5.62 -0.09
C GLN A 70 -31.97 -4.62 1.04
N TYR A 71 -30.91 -4.05 1.59
CA TYR A 71 -30.97 -3.22 2.80
C TYR A 71 -30.31 -1.86 2.59
N PRO A 72 -30.97 -0.92 1.88
CA PRO A 72 -30.50 0.47 1.81
C PRO A 72 -30.36 1.07 3.21
N ASP A 73 -29.27 1.80 3.46
CA ASP A 73 -29.06 2.44 4.77
C ASP A 73 -29.99 3.67 4.90
N PRO A 74 -30.91 3.70 5.89
CA PRO A 74 -31.88 4.78 6.02
C PRO A 74 -31.25 6.13 6.37
N MET A 75 -30.00 6.15 6.87
CA MET A 75 -29.33 7.39 7.23
C MET A 75 -28.48 7.97 6.10
N PHE A 76 -28.22 7.23 5.03
CA PHE A 76 -27.38 7.72 3.95
C PHE A 76 -27.84 9.07 3.40
N SER A 77 -29.12 9.19 3.10
CA SER A 77 -29.69 10.43 2.53
C SER A 77 -29.61 11.64 3.49
N THR A 78 -29.39 11.40 4.78
CA THR A 78 -29.20 12.44 5.80
C THR A 78 -27.71 12.73 6.01
N TYR A 79 -26.88 11.69 6.18
CA TYR A 79 -25.47 11.83 6.51
C TYR A 79 -24.63 12.29 5.33
N TRP A 80 -24.90 11.78 4.14
CA TRP A 80 -24.16 12.11 2.93
C TRP A 80 -24.08 13.62 2.64
N PRO A 81 -25.19 14.38 2.58
CA PRO A 81 -25.13 15.82 2.41
C PRO A 81 -24.60 16.55 3.66
N ALA A 82 -24.82 16.02 4.87
CA ALA A 82 -24.42 16.68 6.10
C ALA A 82 -22.89 16.67 6.30
N ALA A 83 -22.21 15.58 5.96
CA ALA A 83 -20.74 15.50 5.97
C ALA A 83 -20.13 16.60 5.08
N ARG A 84 -20.62 16.74 3.84
CA ARG A 84 -20.18 17.82 2.94
C ARG A 84 -20.49 19.21 3.50
N ALA A 85 -21.69 19.42 4.04
CA ALA A 85 -22.08 20.72 4.60
C ALA A 85 -21.19 21.13 5.77
N ALA A 86 -20.63 20.17 6.50
CA ALA A 86 -19.65 20.39 7.56
C ALA A 86 -18.22 20.63 7.02
N GLY A 87 -18.00 20.53 5.71
CA GLY A 87 -16.67 20.68 5.10
C GLY A 87 -15.76 19.46 5.26
N MET A 88 -16.35 18.28 5.41
CA MET A 88 -15.61 17.02 5.39
C MET A 88 -15.50 16.47 3.95
N LEU A 89 -14.38 15.86 3.62
CA LEU A 89 -14.29 14.95 2.51
C LEU A 89 -15.13 13.70 2.81
N ARG A 90 -15.74 13.09 1.80
CA ARG A 90 -16.66 11.99 2.07
C ARG A 90 -16.56 10.88 1.03
N GLY A 91 -16.69 9.63 1.46
CA GLY A 91 -16.77 8.43 0.64
C GLY A 91 -18.07 7.67 0.89
N ALA A 92 -18.61 7.07 -0.16
CA ALA A 92 -19.77 6.20 -0.04
C ALA A 92 -19.29 4.74 0.01
N TYR A 93 -19.74 3.95 0.99
CA TYR A 93 -19.38 2.55 1.07
C TYR A 93 -20.60 1.62 1.04
N GLN A 94 -20.38 0.41 0.54
CA GLN A 94 -21.38 -0.63 0.49
C GLN A 94 -20.86 -1.88 1.19
N TYR A 95 -21.59 -2.35 2.22
CA TYR A 95 -21.35 -3.68 2.76
C TYR A 95 -21.69 -4.70 1.66
N TYR A 96 -20.64 -5.32 1.12
CA TYR A 96 -20.76 -6.13 -0.09
C TYR A 96 -21.24 -7.54 0.20
N ARG A 97 -22.19 -8.01 -0.62
CA ARG A 97 -22.75 -9.37 -0.57
C ARG A 97 -22.29 -10.15 -1.78
N PRO A 98 -21.25 -11.00 -1.66
CA PRO A 98 -20.71 -11.73 -2.80
C PRO A 98 -21.72 -12.63 -3.54
N GLU A 99 -22.76 -13.13 -2.86
CA GLU A 99 -23.82 -13.96 -3.46
C GLU A 99 -24.84 -13.17 -4.29
N GLU A 100 -24.93 -11.84 -4.10
CA GLU A 100 -25.82 -10.97 -4.87
C GLU A 100 -25.16 -10.52 -6.18
N ASP A 101 -25.97 -10.03 -7.12
CA ASP A 101 -25.50 -9.52 -8.41
C ASP A 101 -24.53 -8.33 -8.19
N PRO A 102 -23.25 -8.44 -8.58
CA PRO A 102 -22.25 -7.40 -8.35
C PRO A 102 -22.56 -6.11 -9.10
N ILE A 103 -23.13 -6.20 -10.29
CA ILE A 103 -23.46 -5.01 -11.11
C ILE A 103 -24.63 -4.28 -10.49
N ALA A 104 -25.65 -4.99 -10.02
CA ALA A 104 -26.80 -4.38 -9.35
C ALA A 104 -26.38 -3.66 -8.04
N GLN A 105 -25.44 -4.22 -7.29
CA GLN A 105 -24.86 -3.60 -6.11
C GLN A 105 -24.08 -2.32 -6.47
N ALA A 106 -23.22 -2.40 -7.48
CA ALA A 106 -22.47 -1.24 -7.98
C ALA A 106 -23.41 -0.12 -8.47
N ASP A 107 -24.41 -0.45 -9.27
CA ASP A 107 -25.40 0.52 -9.77
C ASP A 107 -26.16 1.21 -8.63
N LEU A 108 -26.53 0.46 -7.59
CA LEU A 108 -27.21 1.02 -6.41
C LEU A 108 -26.34 2.02 -5.71
N LEU A 109 -25.05 1.69 -5.46
CA LEU A 109 -24.10 2.60 -4.81
C LEU A 109 -23.88 3.84 -5.66
N LEU A 110 -23.59 3.68 -6.95
CA LEU A 110 -23.36 4.80 -7.88
C LEU A 110 -24.57 5.73 -7.99
N ALA A 111 -25.78 5.16 -8.04
CA ALA A 111 -27.03 5.93 -8.08
C ALA A 111 -27.25 6.73 -6.78
N ALA A 112 -26.93 6.14 -5.62
CA ALA A 112 -27.08 6.78 -4.33
C ALA A 112 -26.05 7.91 -4.10
N ALA A 113 -24.77 7.64 -4.42
CA ALA A 113 -23.69 8.63 -4.28
C ALA A 113 -23.82 9.78 -5.31
N GLY A 114 -24.37 9.48 -6.48
CA GLY A 114 -24.53 10.44 -7.58
C GLY A 114 -23.22 10.67 -8.35
N THR A 115 -23.21 11.69 -9.20
CA THR A 115 -21.99 12.09 -9.92
C THR A 115 -20.94 12.59 -8.92
N PRO A 116 -19.72 12.04 -8.94
CA PRO A 116 -18.65 12.51 -8.05
C PRO A 116 -18.44 14.03 -8.13
N GLN A 117 -18.33 14.65 -6.98
CA GLN A 117 -18.11 16.09 -6.84
C GLN A 117 -16.73 16.33 -6.20
N PRO A 118 -16.12 17.51 -6.34
CA PRO A 118 -14.93 17.85 -5.58
C PRO A 118 -15.10 17.55 -4.09
N GLY A 119 -14.15 16.83 -3.50
CA GLY A 119 -14.21 16.35 -2.12
C GLY A 119 -14.96 15.02 -1.92
N ASP A 120 -15.42 14.36 -2.98
CA ASP A 120 -15.92 13.00 -2.90
C ASP A 120 -14.76 12.00 -3.13
N LEU A 121 -14.54 11.13 -2.16
CA LEU A 121 -13.60 10.00 -2.23
C LEU A 121 -14.14 8.92 -3.19
N PRO A 122 -13.29 8.04 -3.72
CA PRO A 122 -13.78 6.89 -4.48
C PRO A 122 -14.78 6.05 -3.68
N PRO A 123 -15.77 5.44 -4.34
CA PRO A 123 -16.63 4.46 -3.71
C PRO A 123 -15.85 3.32 -3.07
N VAL A 124 -16.42 2.72 -2.01
CA VAL A 124 -15.79 1.64 -1.26
C VAL A 124 -16.60 0.36 -1.37
N LEU A 125 -15.93 -0.74 -1.70
CA LEU A 125 -16.43 -2.11 -1.52
C LEU A 125 -15.95 -2.61 -0.15
N ASP A 126 -16.89 -2.90 0.75
CA ASP A 126 -16.63 -3.40 2.10
C ASP A 126 -16.85 -4.92 2.11
N LEU A 127 -15.74 -5.69 2.08
CA LEU A 127 -15.75 -7.15 2.00
C LEU A 127 -15.47 -7.80 3.37
N GLU A 128 -16.53 -8.30 4.01
CA GLU A 128 -16.41 -8.96 5.31
C GLU A 128 -16.92 -10.40 5.32
N VAL A 129 -17.63 -10.84 4.30
CA VAL A 129 -18.30 -12.13 4.24
C VAL A 129 -18.11 -12.80 2.89
N ALA A 130 -18.19 -14.14 2.87
CA ALA A 130 -18.19 -14.91 1.63
C ALA A 130 -19.59 -15.31 1.16
N ASP A 131 -20.61 -15.17 2.01
CA ASP A 131 -22.01 -15.58 1.77
C ASP A 131 -22.15 -17.03 1.22
N GLY A 132 -21.24 -17.91 1.62
CA GLY A 132 -21.23 -19.32 1.22
C GLY A 132 -20.50 -19.62 -0.10
N LEU A 133 -19.97 -18.61 -0.76
CA LEU A 133 -19.15 -18.77 -1.97
C LEU A 133 -17.73 -19.26 -1.64
N THR A 134 -17.10 -19.90 -2.61
CA THR A 134 -15.67 -20.21 -2.56
C THR A 134 -14.82 -18.94 -2.78
N PRO A 135 -13.56 -18.91 -2.33
CA PRO A 135 -12.68 -17.76 -2.56
C PRO A 135 -12.61 -17.34 -4.04
N ALA A 136 -12.56 -18.29 -4.97
CA ALA A 136 -12.51 -17.97 -6.39
C ALA A 136 -13.80 -17.31 -6.91
N GLU A 137 -14.96 -17.71 -6.38
CA GLU A 137 -16.25 -17.11 -6.71
C GLU A 137 -16.37 -15.71 -6.10
N VAL A 138 -15.92 -15.52 -4.86
CA VAL A 138 -15.84 -14.20 -4.22
C VAL A 138 -14.97 -13.24 -5.04
N VAL A 139 -13.77 -13.67 -5.43
CA VAL A 139 -12.87 -12.85 -6.27
C VAL A 139 -13.50 -12.48 -7.59
N THR A 140 -14.18 -13.43 -8.25
CA THR A 140 -14.87 -13.17 -9.53
C THR A 140 -15.97 -12.11 -9.36
N SER A 141 -16.74 -12.21 -8.28
CA SER A 141 -17.81 -11.26 -7.96
C SER A 141 -17.26 -9.88 -7.64
N VAL A 142 -16.25 -9.80 -6.78
CA VAL A 142 -15.56 -8.54 -6.41
C VAL A 142 -14.94 -7.86 -7.64
N GLN A 143 -14.25 -8.63 -8.50
CA GLN A 143 -13.64 -8.07 -9.71
C GLN A 143 -14.67 -7.44 -10.65
N GLN A 144 -15.82 -8.08 -10.84
CA GLN A 144 -16.91 -7.54 -11.66
C GLN A 144 -17.43 -6.21 -11.11
N TRP A 145 -17.60 -6.11 -9.80
CA TRP A 145 -18.01 -4.87 -9.14
C TRP A 145 -16.94 -3.77 -9.31
N VAL A 146 -15.66 -4.11 -9.05
CA VAL A 146 -14.52 -3.18 -9.19
C VAL A 146 -14.40 -2.66 -10.62
N ASP A 147 -14.47 -3.53 -11.62
CA ASP A 147 -14.37 -3.16 -13.04
C ASP A 147 -15.54 -2.24 -13.46
N HIS A 148 -16.75 -2.54 -12.99
CA HIS A 148 -17.93 -1.74 -13.30
C HIS A 148 -17.84 -0.34 -12.70
N VAL A 149 -17.48 -0.22 -11.42
CA VAL A 149 -17.29 1.07 -10.76
C VAL A 149 -16.12 1.83 -11.39
N THR A 150 -14.99 1.17 -11.65
CA THR A 150 -13.83 1.80 -12.33
C THR A 150 -14.23 2.40 -13.67
N THR A 151 -15.02 1.66 -14.46
CA THR A 151 -15.52 2.15 -15.76
C THR A 151 -16.44 3.38 -15.58
N ALA A 152 -17.28 3.37 -14.55
CA ALA A 152 -18.25 4.45 -14.31
C ALA A 152 -17.60 5.75 -13.82
N ILE A 153 -16.56 5.68 -12.97
CA ILE A 153 -15.96 6.86 -12.36
C ILE A 153 -14.57 7.20 -12.91
N GLY A 154 -13.99 6.35 -13.79
CA GLY A 154 -12.69 6.57 -14.42
C GLY A 154 -11.47 6.30 -13.54
N ARG A 155 -11.66 5.68 -12.37
CA ARG A 155 -10.58 5.30 -11.43
C ARG A 155 -10.99 4.11 -10.55
N PRO A 156 -10.03 3.33 -10.01
CA PRO A 156 -10.37 2.21 -9.13
C PRO A 156 -11.11 2.66 -7.86
N PRO A 157 -12.11 1.88 -7.40
CA PRO A 157 -12.71 2.05 -6.08
C PRO A 157 -11.76 1.59 -4.98
N ILE A 158 -12.05 1.98 -3.74
CA ILE A 158 -11.35 1.52 -2.54
C ILE A 158 -11.88 0.13 -2.17
N ILE A 159 -11.01 -0.76 -1.71
CA ILE A 159 -11.38 -2.03 -1.07
C ILE A 159 -11.14 -1.92 0.43
N TYR A 160 -12.21 -2.09 1.23
CA TYR A 160 -12.10 -2.31 2.67
C TYR A 160 -12.03 -3.81 2.95
N ALA A 161 -11.06 -4.20 3.78
CA ALA A 161 -10.89 -5.57 4.21
C ALA A 161 -10.16 -5.65 5.54
N GLY A 162 -10.50 -6.65 6.35
CA GLY A 162 -9.75 -6.97 7.56
C GLY A 162 -8.49 -7.77 7.25
N LEU A 163 -7.48 -7.61 8.07
CA LEU A 163 -6.17 -8.29 7.94
C LEU A 163 -6.30 -9.80 7.69
N TYR A 164 -7.15 -10.46 8.46
CA TYR A 164 -7.32 -11.92 8.37
C TYR A 164 -8.51 -12.35 7.49
N SER A 165 -9.41 -11.42 7.18
CA SER A 165 -10.56 -11.73 6.33
C SER A 165 -10.16 -11.80 4.86
N TRP A 166 -9.28 -10.92 4.39
CA TRP A 166 -8.87 -10.90 2.99
C TRP A 166 -8.35 -12.25 2.49
N PRO A 167 -7.28 -12.84 3.07
CA PRO A 167 -6.80 -14.14 2.60
C PRO A 167 -7.83 -15.25 2.80
N THR A 168 -8.64 -15.19 3.85
CA THR A 168 -9.68 -16.20 4.09
C THR A 168 -10.81 -16.15 3.04
N LEU A 169 -11.23 -14.93 2.67
CA LEU A 169 -12.36 -14.72 1.76
C LEU A 169 -11.98 -14.84 0.28
N THR A 170 -10.73 -14.49 -0.05
CA THR A 170 -10.27 -14.36 -1.44
C THR A 170 -9.14 -15.31 -1.82
N GLY A 171 -8.56 -16.03 -0.83
CA GLY A 171 -7.33 -16.81 -1.06
C GLY A 171 -6.11 -15.96 -1.36
N GLY A 172 -6.08 -14.69 -0.89
CA GLY A 172 -4.98 -13.77 -1.14
C GLY A 172 -4.95 -13.21 -2.57
N ALA A 173 -6.12 -13.00 -3.18
CA ALA A 173 -6.19 -12.49 -4.55
C ALA A 173 -5.54 -11.11 -4.71
N ASN A 174 -4.88 -10.91 -5.85
CA ASN A 174 -4.26 -9.63 -6.18
C ASN A 174 -5.28 -8.66 -6.79
N LEU A 175 -5.70 -7.67 -6.00
CA LEU A 175 -6.52 -6.54 -6.41
C LEU A 175 -5.86 -5.20 -6.03
N THR A 176 -4.52 -5.15 -6.05
CA THR A 176 -3.72 -3.98 -5.64
C THR A 176 -3.85 -2.75 -6.54
N SER A 177 -4.51 -2.88 -7.69
CA SER A 177 -4.97 -1.72 -8.47
C SER A 177 -5.99 -0.86 -7.71
N SER A 178 -6.67 -1.44 -6.71
CA SER A 178 -7.58 -0.74 -5.81
C SER A 178 -6.85 -0.33 -4.53
N PRO A 179 -6.99 0.93 -4.07
CA PRO A 179 -6.46 1.36 -2.79
C PRO A 179 -7.03 0.54 -1.63
N LEU A 180 -6.17 0.19 -0.66
CA LEU A 180 -6.58 -0.58 0.51
C LEU A 180 -7.07 0.34 1.64
N TRP A 181 -8.25 0.04 2.19
CA TRP A 181 -8.68 0.49 3.50
C TRP A 181 -8.65 -0.73 4.43
N ILE A 182 -7.58 -0.80 5.22
CA ILE A 182 -7.35 -1.93 6.13
C ILE A 182 -8.11 -1.75 7.44
N ALA A 183 -8.80 -2.80 7.89
CA ALA A 183 -9.35 -2.88 9.24
C ALA A 183 -8.41 -3.71 10.11
N GLN A 184 -7.75 -3.04 11.04
CA GLN A 184 -6.96 -3.68 12.08
C GLN A 184 -7.00 -2.84 13.34
N TRP A 185 -7.79 -3.24 14.29
CA TRP A 185 -7.93 -2.57 15.58
C TRP A 185 -6.76 -2.98 16.47
N SER A 186 -5.81 -2.07 16.61
CA SER A 186 -4.54 -2.33 17.29
C SER A 186 -4.08 -1.10 18.05
N THR A 187 -3.28 -1.32 19.10
CA THR A 187 -2.56 -0.25 19.81
C THR A 187 -1.19 0.02 19.22
N GLU A 188 -0.82 -0.71 18.17
CA GLU A 188 0.43 -0.52 17.46
C GLU A 188 0.39 0.78 16.65
N ALA A 189 1.55 1.36 16.43
CA ALA A 189 1.67 2.63 15.71
C ALA A 189 1.41 2.51 14.20
N CYS A 190 1.44 1.30 13.66
CA CYS A 190 1.32 1.00 12.24
C CYS A 190 0.50 -0.27 12.05
N PRO A 191 -0.37 -0.36 11.04
CA PRO A 191 -1.10 -1.58 10.76
C PRO A 191 -0.21 -2.64 10.09
N ASP A 192 -0.60 -3.89 10.30
CA ASP A 192 -0.23 -4.97 9.41
C ASP A 192 -1.21 -5.01 8.24
N ILE A 193 -0.72 -5.25 7.05
CA ILE A 193 -1.55 -5.35 5.85
C ILE A 193 -1.44 -6.75 5.23
N PRO A 194 -2.50 -7.23 4.57
CA PRO A 194 -2.46 -8.52 3.91
C PRO A 194 -1.72 -8.43 2.57
N ASP A 195 -0.93 -9.48 2.25
CA ASP A 195 -0.46 -9.66 0.88
C ASP A 195 -1.66 -9.70 -0.10
N PRO A 196 -1.50 -9.15 -1.32
CA PRO A 196 -0.28 -8.63 -1.93
C PRO A 196 -0.14 -7.09 -1.84
N TRP A 197 -0.94 -6.37 -1.04
CA TRP A 197 -0.71 -4.95 -0.87
C TRP A 197 0.61 -4.67 -0.17
N THR A 198 1.30 -3.62 -0.61
CA THR A 198 2.55 -3.13 -0.02
C THR A 198 2.36 -1.82 0.74
N GLN A 199 1.17 -1.23 0.62
CA GLN A 199 0.79 0.02 1.29
C GLN A 199 -0.72 0.05 1.55
N TRP A 200 -1.12 0.86 2.51
CA TRP A 200 -2.51 1.17 2.79
C TRP A 200 -2.80 2.63 2.47
N GLN A 201 -4.05 2.90 2.08
CA GLN A 201 -4.51 4.28 1.85
C GLN A 201 -5.32 4.78 3.04
N PHE A 202 -6.14 3.91 3.63
CA PHE A 202 -6.90 4.17 4.84
C PHE A 202 -6.71 3.02 5.82
N TRP A 203 -6.79 3.35 7.10
CA TRP A 203 -6.73 2.37 8.18
C TRP A 203 -7.82 2.66 9.21
N GLN A 204 -8.76 1.73 9.40
CA GLN A 204 -9.69 1.73 10.51
C GLN A 204 -8.94 1.17 11.72
N ASP A 205 -8.51 2.08 12.61
CA ASP A 205 -7.60 1.75 13.72
C ASP A 205 -8.34 1.38 14.99
N THR A 206 -9.61 1.74 15.12
CA THR A 206 -10.45 1.38 16.27
C THR A 206 -11.93 1.28 15.89
N ALA A 207 -12.65 0.39 16.58
CA ALA A 207 -14.11 0.27 16.54
C ALA A 207 -14.78 0.72 17.86
N THR A 208 -14.05 1.44 18.71
CA THR A 208 -14.51 1.90 20.02
C THR A 208 -14.11 3.35 20.27
N GLY A 209 -13.94 4.11 19.20
CA GLY A 209 -13.59 5.52 19.23
C GLY A 209 -14.75 6.43 19.64
N SER A 210 -14.48 7.72 19.71
CA SER A 210 -15.47 8.76 19.97
C SER A 210 -15.10 10.06 19.26
N ALA A 211 -16.08 10.81 18.81
CA ALA A 211 -15.90 12.15 18.24
C ALA A 211 -16.96 13.10 18.79
N ALA A 212 -16.65 14.40 18.83
CA ALA A 212 -17.62 15.40 19.22
C ALA A 212 -18.81 15.38 18.24
N GLY A 213 -20.03 15.52 18.74
CA GLY A 213 -21.23 15.48 17.90
C GLY A 213 -21.68 14.08 17.45
N VAL A 214 -20.97 13.04 17.85
CA VAL A 214 -21.41 11.64 17.68
C VAL A 214 -21.77 11.08 19.06
N THR A 215 -22.90 10.39 19.16
CA THR A 215 -23.34 9.80 20.44
C THR A 215 -23.11 8.29 20.41
N GLY A 216 -22.58 7.76 21.50
CA GLY A 216 -22.15 6.38 21.64
C GLY A 216 -20.65 6.32 21.93
N ASP A 217 -20.19 5.13 22.26
CA ASP A 217 -18.81 4.79 22.64
C ASP A 217 -18.25 3.65 21.78
N ALA A 218 -18.77 3.51 20.58
CA ALA A 218 -18.41 2.47 19.60
C ALA A 218 -18.37 3.04 18.17
N LEU A 219 -17.77 4.23 18.00
CA LEU A 219 -17.54 4.83 16.70
C LEU A 219 -16.29 4.23 16.08
N ASP A 220 -16.40 3.88 14.82
CA ASP A 220 -15.27 3.47 14.00
C ASP A 220 -14.47 4.72 13.59
N LEU A 221 -13.17 4.72 13.91
CA LEU A 221 -12.27 5.80 13.51
C LEU A 221 -11.24 5.30 12.53
N ASP A 222 -10.89 6.23 11.64
CA ASP A 222 -10.02 5.97 10.51
C ASP A 222 -8.87 6.97 10.47
N VAL A 223 -7.79 6.55 9.83
CA VAL A 223 -6.71 7.44 9.42
C VAL A 223 -6.43 7.27 7.93
N PHE A 224 -6.20 8.38 7.25
CA PHE A 224 -5.67 8.43 5.89
C PHE A 224 -4.15 8.53 5.93
N ASN A 225 -3.48 7.80 5.05
CA ASN A 225 -2.03 7.78 4.91
C ASN A 225 -1.55 8.98 4.08
N GLY A 226 -1.42 10.12 4.71
CA GLY A 226 -1.02 11.39 4.09
C GLY A 226 -1.57 12.59 4.84
N ASP A 227 -1.19 13.79 4.40
CA ASP A 227 -1.74 15.06 4.90
C ASP A 227 -3.05 15.44 4.20
N LEU A 228 -3.62 16.60 4.57
CA LEU A 228 -4.86 17.08 3.97
C LEU A 228 -4.76 17.37 2.48
N ASP A 229 -3.62 17.87 2.01
CA ASP A 229 -3.41 18.14 0.58
C ASP A 229 -3.36 16.84 -0.22
N ALA A 230 -2.75 15.79 0.35
CA ALA A 230 -2.76 14.45 -0.22
C ALA A 230 -4.16 13.85 -0.26
N LEU A 231 -4.95 14.04 0.81
CA LEU A 231 -6.33 13.56 0.87
C LEU A 231 -7.24 14.30 -0.14
N ASP A 232 -7.08 15.61 -0.28
CA ASP A 232 -7.80 16.41 -1.29
C ASP A 232 -7.41 16.00 -2.72
N GLY A 233 -6.12 15.73 -2.96
CA GLY A 233 -5.61 15.18 -4.22
C GLY A 233 -6.26 13.83 -4.53
N PHE A 234 -6.28 12.93 -3.56
CA PHE A 234 -6.90 11.62 -3.68
C PHE A 234 -8.42 11.72 -3.95
N ALA A 235 -9.13 12.62 -3.27
CA ALA A 235 -10.56 12.86 -3.50
C ALA A 235 -10.83 13.41 -4.90
N SER A 236 -10.04 14.37 -5.38
CA SER A 236 -10.23 15.00 -6.70
C SER A 236 -9.96 14.06 -7.88
N GLY A 237 -9.36 12.88 -7.63
CA GLY A 237 -8.86 12.00 -8.69
C GLY A 237 -7.65 12.59 -9.42
N ALA A 238 -7.08 13.67 -8.90
CA ALA A 238 -5.71 14.00 -9.20
C ALA A 238 -4.87 12.79 -8.79
N ALA A 239 -3.89 12.41 -9.59
CA ALA A 239 -2.89 11.45 -9.14
C ALA A 239 -2.47 11.85 -7.72
N ALA A 240 -2.42 10.90 -6.79
CA ALA A 240 -2.00 11.20 -5.43
C ALA A 240 -0.77 12.11 -5.53
N PRO A 241 -0.74 13.23 -4.78
CA PRO A 241 0.43 14.08 -4.86
C PRO A 241 1.63 13.19 -4.53
N CYS A 242 2.60 13.25 -5.38
CA CYS A 242 3.87 12.57 -5.19
C CYS A 242 4.31 12.74 -3.74
N GLY A 243 4.44 11.63 -3.03
CA GLY A 243 4.93 11.66 -1.66
C GLY A 243 6.22 12.47 -1.62
N THR A 244 6.31 13.39 -0.67
CA THR A 244 7.52 14.19 -0.52
C THR A 244 8.63 13.32 0.01
N ILE A 245 9.75 13.23 -0.70
CA ILE A 245 10.97 12.54 -0.24
C ILE A 245 11.47 13.28 1.02
N PRO A 246 11.44 12.63 2.19
CA PRO A 246 11.86 13.27 3.44
C PRO A 246 13.36 13.56 3.45
N ALA A 247 13.81 14.39 4.38
CA ALA A 247 15.24 14.71 4.54
C ALA A 247 16.12 13.47 4.82
N SER A 248 15.52 12.37 5.29
CA SER A 248 16.21 11.09 5.50
C SER A 248 16.40 10.27 4.22
N GLY A 249 15.86 10.74 3.08
CA GLY A 249 15.81 9.99 1.84
C GLY A 249 14.51 9.19 1.68
N GLY A 250 14.37 8.59 0.51
CA GLY A 250 13.18 7.79 0.17
C GLY A 250 13.35 7.13 -1.18
N MET A 251 12.29 6.51 -1.68
CA MET A 251 12.27 5.93 -3.02
C MET A 251 10.93 6.17 -3.70
N ILE A 252 10.91 6.01 -5.01
CA ILE A 252 9.72 5.99 -5.85
C ILE A 252 9.77 4.68 -6.64
N ASP A 253 8.78 3.83 -6.43
CA ASP A 253 8.62 2.56 -7.13
C ASP A 253 7.69 2.70 -8.34
N ASN A 254 7.71 1.72 -9.25
CA ASN A 254 6.83 1.70 -10.42
C ASN A 254 5.33 1.57 -10.10
N GLY A 255 4.98 1.30 -8.85
CA GLY A 255 3.61 1.32 -8.32
C GLY A 255 3.20 2.66 -7.67
N ASP A 256 4.14 3.60 -7.50
CA ASP A 256 3.90 4.84 -6.77
C ASP A 256 3.23 5.92 -7.62
N PRO A 257 2.45 6.83 -7.00
CA PRO A 257 1.83 7.96 -7.71
C PRO A 257 2.83 8.91 -8.38
N CYS A 258 4.08 8.90 -7.93
CA CYS A 258 5.17 9.70 -8.50
C CYS A 258 5.81 9.07 -9.72
N PHE A 259 5.44 7.85 -10.02
CA PHE A 259 5.86 7.15 -11.23
C PHE A 259 4.84 7.34 -12.35
N SER A 260 5.32 7.47 -13.56
CA SER A 260 4.51 7.42 -14.76
C SER A 260 5.28 6.75 -15.88
N ASP A 261 4.58 6.02 -16.69
CA ASP A 261 5.11 5.36 -17.86
C ASP A 261 4.32 5.71 -19.11
N GLY A 262 4.89 5.47 -20.26
CA GLY A 262 4.22 5.69 -21.54
C GLY A 262 4.78 4.81 -22.63
N GLY A 263 3.92 4.60 -23.63
CA GLY A 263 4.22 3.78 -24.79
C GLY A 263 3.14 2.75 -25.10
N PRO A 264 3.27 2.02 -26.23
CA PRO A 264 2.29 1.01 -26.60
C PRO A 264 2.29 -0.17 -25.63
N ALA A 265 1.12 -0.54 -25.10
CA ALA A 265 0.97 -1.69 -24.22
C ALA A 265 1.46 -3.03 -24.81
N ALA A 266 1.59 -3.11 -26.13
CA ALA A 266 2.15 -4.29 -26.78
C ALA A 266 3.66 -4.46 -26.60
N THR A 267 4.38 -3.37 -26.30
CA THR A 267 5.84 -3.33 -26.17
C THR A 267 6.30 -3.03 -24.75
N LEU A 268 5.52 -2.33 -23.94
CA LEU A 268 5.77 -2.13 -22.51
C LEU A 268 5.08 -3.26 -21.72
N ARG A 269 5.86 -4.04 -21.00
CA ARG A 269 5.39 -5.27 -20.32
C ARG A 269 5.55 -5.14 -18.81
N THR A 270 4.53 -5.58 -18.08
CA THR A 270 4.56 -5.65 -16.62
C THR A 270 4.88 -7.07 -16.16
N VAL A 271 5.75 -7.18 -15.17
CA VAL A 271 6.04 -8.42 -14.41
C VAL A 271 5.60 -8.17 -12.98
N THR A 272 4.83 -9.10 -12.41
CA THR A 272 4.26 -8.97 -11.05
C THR A 272 4.86 -9.99 -10.06
N THR A 273 6.03 -10.54 -10.38
CA THR A 273 6.73 -11.56 -9.58
C THR A 273 8.22 -11.28 -9.43
N ALA A 274 8.67 -10.09 -9.82
CA ALA A 274 10.07 -9.67 -9.77
C ALA A 274 10.15 -8.16 -9.60
N GLY A 275 11.32 -7.62 -9.31
CA GLY A 275 11.54 -6.18 -9.09
C GLY A 275 11.38 -5.76 -7.63
N MET A 276 11.62 -4.47 -7.38
CA MET A 276 11.34 -3.86 -6.08
C MET A 276 9.82 -3.83 -5.86
N GLY A 277 9.36 -4.05 -4.64
CA GLY A 277 7.93 -4.10 -4.37
C GLY A 277 7.19 -5.30 -5.02
N GLY A 278 7.89 -6.18 -5.75
CA GLY A 278 7.32 -7.36 -6.39
C GLY A 278 6.77 -7.11 -7.81
N SER A 279 7.00 -5.94 -8.38
CA SER A 279 6.64 -5.65 -9.78
C SER A 279 7.72 -4.83 -10.47
N LEU A 280 7.82 -4.95 -11.79
CA LEU A 280 8.63 -4.10 -12.65
C LEU A 280 7.99 -3.97 -14.03
N LEU A 281 8.37 -2.93 -14.77
CA LEU A 281 8.07 -2.83 -16.19
C LEU A 281 9.34 -3.05 -16.99
N TRP A 282 9.20 -3.55 -18.23
CA TRP A 282 10.31 -3.66 -19.15
C TRP A 282 9.89 -3.53 -20.60
N THR A 283 10.82 -3.10 -21.43
CA THR A 283 10.68 -3.02 -22.90
C THR A 283 11.97 -3.48 -23.56
N HIS A 284 11.99 -3.53 -24.88
CA HIS A 284 13.24 -3.69 -25.62
C HIS A 284 13.86 -2.32 -25.93
N ALA A 285 15.18 -2.24 -25.73
CA ALA A 285 15.97 -1.11 -26.16
C ALA A 285 16.01 -0.99 -27.70
N THR A 286 16.14 0.23 -28.17
CA THR A 286 16.18 0.53 -29.61
C THR A 286 17.23 1.59 -29.97
N ASP A 287 17.70 1.58 -31.24
CA ASP A 287 18.52 2.60 -31.85
C ASP A 287 17.70 3.67 -32.59
N ASP A 288 16.37 3.65 -32.47
CA ASP A 288 15.52 4.71 -33.00
C ASP A 288 15.83 6.04 -32.28
N ALA A 289 15.80 7.14 -33.06
CA ALA A 289 16.08 8.46 -32.51
C ALA A 289 14.98 8.97 -31.53
N THR A 290 13.78 8.41 -31.64
CA THR A 290 12.61 8.77 -30.82
C THR A 290 12.25 7.59 -29.93
N GLU A 291 12.15 7.84 -28.65
CA GLU A 291 11.64 6.83 -27.70
C GLU A 291 10.22 6.44 -28.05
N GLN A 292 9.90 5.17 -27.83
CA GLN A 292 8.57 4.60 -27.97
C GLN A 292 7.96 4.27 -26.61
N ASN A 293 8.80 3.80 -25.68
CA ASN A 293 8.42 3.51 -24.31
C ASN A 293 9.35 4.24 -23.37
N PHE A 294 8.80 4.74 -22.28
CA PHE A 294 9.57 5.45 -21.28
C PHE A 294 8.97 5.28 -19.87
N ALA A 295 9.77 5.60 -18.87
CA ALA A 295 9.35 5.78 -17.51
C ALA A 295 9.87 7.10 -16.95
N GLN A 296 9.11 7.66 -16.01
CA GLN A 296 9.43 8.90 -15.30
C GLN A 296 9.16 8.73 -13.81
N TRP A 297 10.11 9.16 -13.00
CA TRP A 297 9.99 9.32 -11.56
C TRP A 297 10.05 10.81 -11.25
N ASN A 298 9.00 11.32 -10.58
CA ASN A 298 8.79 12.75 -10.34
C ASN A 298 8.96 13.05 -8.84
N PRO A 299 10.19 13.12 -8.29
CA PRO A 299 10.40 13.37 -6.88
C PRO A 299 10.00 14.79 -6.48
N SER A 300 9.45 14.90 -5.27
CA SER A 300 9.30 16.14 -4.54
C SER A 300 10.10 16.02 -3.25
N PHE A 301 10.94 16.97 -2.91
CA PHE A 301 11.82 16.87 -1.74
C PHE A 301 11.36 17.80 -0.61
N ALA A 302 11.34 17.29 0.62
CA ALA A 302 11.04 18.10 1.81
C ALA A 302 12.09 19.18 2.04
N GLN A 303 13.34 18.92 1.66
CA GLN A 303 14.46 19.85 1.81
C GLN A 303 15.36 19.80 0.58
N ALA A 304 15.91 20.96 0.22
CA ALA A 304 16.98 21.01 -0.77
C ALA A 304 18.24 20.33 -0.20
N GLY A 305 18.98 19.66 -1.07
CA GLY A 305 20.21 18.99 -0.66
C GLY A 305 20.80 18.09 -1.74
N SER A 306 21.91 17.47 -1.37
CA SER A 306 22.65 16.54 -2.21
C SER A 306 22.17 15.11 -1.93
N TYR A 307 21.75 14.38 -2.96
CA TYR A 307 21.25 13.02 -2.85
C TYR A 307 21.97 12.08 -3.82
N LEU A 308 22.40 10.95 -3.31
CA LEU A 308 22.78 9.80 -4.12
C LEU A 308 21.49 9.21 -4.72
N VAL A 309 21.46 9.09 -6.05
CA VAL A 309 20.36 8.51 -6.82
C VAL A 309 20.79 7.15 -7.33
N GLU A 310 19.95 6.14 -7.08
CA GLU A 310 20.18 4.75 -7.48
C GLU A 310 18.92 4.18 -8.12
N ALA A 311 19.07 3.39 -9.20
CA ALA A 311 17.98 2.63 -9.80
C ALA A 311 18.04 1.17 -9.38
N TYR A 312 16.88 0.55 -9.17
CA TYR A 312 16.78 -0.88 -8.95
C TYR A 312 16.73 -1.63 -10.29
N THR A 313 17.49 -2.70 -10.42
CA THR A 313 17.53 -3.54 -11.62
C THR A 313 17.49 -5.01 -11.25
N ASP A 314 16.71 -5.78 -12.01
CA ASP A 314 16.63 -7.24 -11.93
C ASP A 314 17.22 -7.79 -13.25
N HIS A 315 18.39 -8.41 -13.20
CA HIS A 315 19.12 -8.84 -14.39
C HIS A 315 18.43 -9.96 -15.16
N ALA A 316 17.42 -10.62 -14.60
CA ALA A 316 16.57 -11.54 -15.36
C ALA A 316 15.79 -10.81 -16.46
N TYR A 317 15.55 -9.51 -16.28
CA TYR A 317 14.83 -8.64 -17.19
C TYR A 317 15.65 -7.44 -17.67
N ALA A 318 16.77 -7.13 -17.03
CA ALA A 318 17.64 -5.99 -17.32
C ALA A 318 18.89 -6.42 -18.08
N THR A 319 18.87 -6.36 -19.40
CA THR A 319 20.02 -6.74 -20.25
C THR A 319 20.57 -5.58 -21.07
N SER A 320 19.98 -4.39 -21.00
CA SER A 320 20.51 -3.17 -21.62
C SER A 320 21.81 -2.74 -20.94
N LYS A 321 22.79 -2.34 -21.75
CA LYS A 321 24.11 -1.84 -21.31
C LYS A 321 24.25 -0.34 -21.49
N GLN A 322 23.23 0.30 -22.02
CA GLN A 322 23.25 1.72 -22.35
C GLN A 322 21.98 2.45 -21.87
N ALA A 323 21.46 2.07 -20.69
CA ALA A 323 20.32 2.74 -20.08
C ALA A 323 20.68 4.18 -19.73
N ALA A 324 20.14 5.15 -20.49
CA ALA A 324 20.48 6.57 -20.41
C ALA A 324 19.47 7.31 -19.53
N TYR A 325 19.72 7.35 -18.23
CA TYR A 325 18.92 8.12 -17.28
C TYR A 325 19.12 9.61 -17.45
N GLN A 326 18.04 10.36 -17.66
CA GLN A 326 18.03 11.81 -17.70
C GLN A 326 17.55 12.32 -16.33
N VAL A 327 18.40 13.03 -15.62
CA VAL A 327 18.10 13.58 -14.29
C VAL A 327 17.98 15.09 -14.38
N THR A 328 16.80 15.64 -14.11
CA THR A 328 16.60 17.09 -13.99
C THR A 328 16.83 17.47 -12.53
N ALA A 329 18.00 17.98 -12.22
CA ALA A 329 18.44 18.43 -10.91
C ALA A 329 18.34 19.96 -10.77
N ALA A 330 18.71 20.52 -9.60
CA ALA A 330 18.63 21.95 -9.34
C ALA A 330 19.57 22.79 -10.26
N ASP A 331 20.66 22.21 -10.70
CA ASP A 331 21.65 22.83 -11.60
C ASP A 331 21.39 22.55 -13.09
N GLY A 332 20.31 21.82 -13.40
CA GLY A 332 19.87 21.52 -14.76
C GLY A 332 19.82 20.03 -15.10
N PRO A 333 19.66 19.70 -16.40
CA PRO A 333 19.54 18.32 -16.83
C PRO A 333 20.91 17.65 -16.99
N HIS A 334 20.99 16.41 -16.51
CA HIS A 334 22.13 15.51 -16.63
C HIS A 334 21.71 14.22 -17.34
N THR A 335 22.61 13.62 -18.13
CA THR A 335 22.38 12.30 -18.72
C THR A 335 23.48 11.35 -18.26
N ILE A 336 23.08 10.26 -17.61
CA ILE A 336 23.98 9.24 -17.08
C ILE A 336 23.61 7.89 -17.68
N THR A 337 24.57 7.25 -18.31
CA THR A 337 24.38 5.91 -18.88
C THR A 337 24.90 4.85 -17.91
N ILE A 338 24.07 3.88 -17.59
CA ILE A 338 24.45 2.72 -16.77
C ILE A 338 24.23 1.42 -17.56
N ASP A 339 24.99 0.38 -17.20
CA ASP A 339 24.79 -1.00 -17.65
C ASP A 339 23.84 -1.69 -16.68
N GLN A 340 22.56 -1.78 -17.00
CA GLN A 340 21.55 -2.42 -16.14
C GLN A 340 21.81 -3.91 -15.93
N SER A 341 22.60 -4.56 -16.82
CA SER A 341 22.96 -5.97 -16.70
C SER A 341 24.13 -6.23 -15.74
N ALA A 342 24.75 -5.18 -15.20
CA ALA A 342 25.96 -5.30 -14.45
C ALA A 342 25.75 -5.84 -13.02
N LEU A 343 24.59 -5.57 -12.42
CA LEU A 343 24.32 -5.88 -11.02
C LEU A 343 22.80 -6.09 -10.80
N ASP A 344 22.44 -7.04 -9.96
CA ASP A 344 21.11 -7.13 -9.38
C ASP A 344 20.97 -6.17 -8.19
N GLY A 345 19.82 -5.53 -8.09
CA GLY A 345 19.51 -4.59 -7.02
C GLY A 345 19.88 -3.16 -7.36
N TRP A 346 20.30 -2.39 -6.35
CA TRP A 346 20.54 -0.96 -6.48
C TRP A 346 21.82 -0.64 -7.24
N GLN A 347 21.69 0.09 -8.35
CA GLN A 347 22.80 0.59 -9.14
C GLN A 347 22.86 2.12 -9.08
N THR A 348 24.05 2.67 -8.82
CA THR A 348 24.27 4.11 -8.72
C THR A 348 24.10 4.79 -10.08
N ILE A 349 23.19 5.76 -10.16
CA ILE A 349 23.11 6.74 -11.26
C ILE A 349 24.09 7.87 -11.01
N GLY A 350 24.07 8.48 -9.82
CA GLY A 350 24.97 9.57 -9.47
C GLY A 350 24.53 10.31 -8.21
N THR A 351 25.25 11.37 -7.89
CA THR A 351 24.87 12.30 -6.81
C THR A 351 24.50 13.64 -7.44
N PHE A 352 23.34 14.18 -7.05
CA PHE A 352 22.80 15.41 -7.63
C PHE A 352 22.27 16.33 -6.54
N GLU A 353 22.28 17.63 -6.81
CA GLU A 353 21.64 18.65 -5.98
C GLU A 353 20.18 18.80 -6.38
N PHE A 354 19.26 18.62 -5.45
CA PHE A 354 17.83 18.84 -5.68
C PHE A 354 17.32 20.03 -4.87
N ALA A 355 16.38 20.78 -5.46
CA ALA A 355 15.67 21.83 -4.76
C ALA A 355 14.58 21.25 -3.87
N ALA A 356 14.15 21.95 -2.83
CA ALA A 356 12.94 21.60 -2.09
C ALA A 356 11.68 21.74 -2.99
N GLY A 357 10.69 20.89 -2.78
CA GLY A 357 9.46 20.85 -3.57
C GLY A 357 9.58 19.99 -4.82
N SER A 358 8.62 20.14 -5.73
CA SER A 358 8.49 19.43 -6.99
C SER A 358 9.23 20.10 -8.13
N GLY A 359 9.18 19.50 -9.34
CA GLY A 359 9.81 20.04 -10.55
C GLY A 359 11.11 19.36 -10.94
N GLN A 360 11.56 18.39 -10.16
CA GLN A 360 12.64 17.48 -10.50
C GLN A 360 12.08 16.26 -11.23
N LEU A 361 12.92 15.62 -12.05
CA LEU A 361 12.50 14.49 -12.89
C LEU A 361 13.69 13.53 -13.08
N ILE A 362 13.42 12.25 -12.95
CA ILE A 362 14.27 11.20 -13.52
C ILE A 362 13.48 10.57 -14.66
N HIS A 363 14.09 10.47 -15.84
CA HIS A 363 13.47 9.92 -17.03
C HIS A 363 14.38 8.86 -17.65
N LEU A 364 13.78 7.79 -18.17
CA LEU A 364 14.46 6.75 -18.93
C LEU A 364 13.61 6.34 -20.12
N GLY A 365 14.13 6.53 -21.34
CA GLY A 365 13.51 6.09 -22.59
C GLY A 365 14.16 4.85 -23.16
N ASP A 366 13.44 4.14 -24.03
CA ASP A 366 13.94 2.92 -24.71
C ASP A 366 14.91 3.20 -25.88
N ASN A 367 15.07 4.46 -26.27
CA ASN A 367 15.99 4.91 -27.32
C ASN A 367 17.45 4.97 -26.84
N THR A 368 17.95 3.84 -26.33
CA THR A 368 19.28 3.72 -25.72
C THR A 368 20.42 3.79 -26.73
N GLY A 369 20.14 3.64 -28.03
CA GLY A 369 21.13 3.48 -29.10
C GLY A 369 21.60 2.04 -29.30
N GLU A 370 21.08 1.08 -28.54
CA GLU A 370 21.31 -0.34 -28.76
C GLU A 370 20.41 -0.84 -29.90
N ALA A 371 20.97 -1.58 -30.84
CA ALA A 371 20.21 -2.03 -32.02
C ALA A 371 19.01 -2.91 -31.59
N ALA A 372 17.84 -2.61 -32.11
CA ALA A 372 16.61 -3.36 -31.82
C ALA A 372 16.75 -4.87 -32.09
N SER A 373 17.62 -5.25 -33.04
CA SER A 373 17.93 -6.66 -33.35
C SER A 373 18.65 -7.40 -32.25
N GLU A 374 19.26 -6.70 -31.28
CA GLU A 374 19.93 -7.33 -30.12
C GLU A 374 18.93 -7.78 -29.06
N MET A 375 17.67 -7.34 -29.15
CA MET A 375 16.61 -7.69 -28.21
C MET A 375 16.97 -7.45 -26.74
N ARG A 376 17.79 -6.41 -26.47
CA ARG A 376 18.15 -6.01 -25.12
C ARG A 376 16.92 -5.54 -24.37
N GLN A 377 16.79 -5.98 -23.13
CA GLN A 377 15.69 -5.59 -22.25
C GLN A 377 16.11 -4.43 -21.35
N LEU A 378 15.29 -3.40 -21.32
CA LEU A 378 15.44 -2.22 -20.48
C LEU A 378 14.36 -2.28 -19.40
N VAL A 379 14.76 -2.19 -18.13
CA VAL A 379 13.87 -2.26 -16.97
C VAL A 379 13.56 -0.88 -16.43
N PHE A 380 12.29 -0.68 -16.07
CA PHE A 380 11.77 0.45 -15.32
C PHE A 380 11.20 -0.09 -14.00
N ASP A 381 11.82 0.29 -12.89
CA ASP A 381 11.50 -0.19 -11.55
C ASP A 381 11.65 0.98 -10.54
N ALA A 382 12.18 0.77 -9.36
CA ALA A 382 12.31 1.79 -8.35
C ALA A 382 13.55 2.69 -8.56
N VAL A 383 13.43 3.96 -8.12
CA VAL A 383 14.54 4.90 -7.96
C VAL A 383 14.61 5.35 -6.50
N ARG A 384 15.80 5.24 -5.87
CA ARG A 384 16.05 5.60 -4.49
C ARG A 384 16.89 6.85 -4.39
N PHE A 385 16.59 7.69 -3.38
CA PHE A 385 17.25 8.94 -3.07
C PHE A 385 17.81 8.85 -1.65
N THR A 386 19.15 8.85 -1.49
CA THR A 386 19.83 8.79 -0.19
C THR A 386 20.58 10.10 0.02
N PRO A 387 20.30 10.89 1.10
CA PRO A 387 21.01 12.13 1.34
C PRO A 387 22.49 11.85 1.59
N THR A 388 23.36 12.64 0.97
CA THR A 388 24.84 12.48 1.09
C THR A 388 25.44 13.34 2.18
N ASP A 389 24.74 14.39 2.60
CA ASP A 389 25.21 15.30 3.64
C ASP A 389 24.46 15.06 4.94
N GLY A 390 25.09 14.32 5.83
CA GLY A 390 24.67 14.19 7.24
C GLY A 390 24.99 15.47 8.03
N SER A 391 24.49 16.64 7.64
CA SER A 391 24.62 17.84 8.43
C SER A 391 23.50 18.05 9.42
N GLY A 392 23.46 17.23 10.46
CA GLY A 392 22.89 17.65 11.73
C GLY A 392 23.81 18.73 12.30
N SER A 393 23.49 20.01 12.12
CA SER A 393 24.17 21.12 12.76
C SER A 393 24.07 21.03 14.28
N GLY A 394 25.12 20.50 14.90
CA GLY A 394 25.38 20.60 16.31
C GLY A 394 26.76 21.29 16.49
N SER A 395 26.79 22.60 16.52
CA SER A 395 27.95 23.33 17.00
C SER A 395 28.24 22.99 18.45
N GLY A 396 29.33 22.28 18.68
CA GLY A 396 29.84 21.96 19.99
C GLY A 396 31.36 21.86 19.92
N SER A 397 32.05 23.01 19.97
CA SER A 397 33.49 23.10 20.23
C SER A 397 33.81 22.49 21.59
N GLY A 398 34.68 21.49 21.63
CA GLY A 398 35.14 20.89 22.87
C GLY A 398 36.33 19.97 22.64
N SER A 399 37.49 20.53 22.88
CA SER A 399 38.84 19.97 22.93
C SER A 399 38.93 18.54 23.48
N ASN A 400 39.73 17.75 22.76
CA ASN A 400 40.35 16.49 23.17
C ASN A 400 41.14 16.61 24.47
N PRO A 401 41.19 15.61 25.32
CA PRO A 401 42.49 15.08 25.74
C PRO A 401 42.60 13.55 25.61
N GLU A 402 43.80 13.15 25.34
CA GLU A 402 44.41 11.85 25.11
C GLU A 402 44.31 10.88 26.33
N PRO A 403 44.59 9.58 26.15
CA PRO A 403 44.18 8.51 27.07
C PRO A 403 45.20 8.21 28.17
N THR A 404 44.72 7.81 29.32
CA THR A 404 45.50 7.05 30.32
C THR A 404 44.81 5.79 30.73
N ASP A 405 45.41 4.67 30.37
CA ASP A 405 45.33 3.37 31.06
C ASP A 405 46.30 3.39 32.26
N PRO A 406 46.23 2.59 33.33
CA PRO A 406 45.76 1.19 33.40
C PRO A 406 45.21 0.70 34.77
N HIS A 407 44.82 -0.62 34.75
CA HIS A 407 44.77 -1.61 35.87
C HIS A 407 43.54 -1.62 36.79
N ASP A 408 42.84 -2.69 36.82
CA ASP A 408 43.00 -4.03 37.39
C ASP A 408 41.88 -4.43 38.35
N HIS A 409 41.53 -5.75 38.36
CA HIS A 409 40.76 -6.55 39.32
C HIS A 409 39.22 -6.41 39.32
N GLY A 410 38.43 -7.38 39.13
CA GLY A 410 38.45 -8.77 39.51
C GLY A 410 37.04 -9.24 39.80
N GLY A 411 36.68 -10.34 39.28
CA GLY A 411 35.91 -11.40 39.92
C GLY A 411 34.42 -11.23 40.17
N GLY A 412 33.65 -12.19 39.68
CA GLY A 412 32.37 -12.54 40.30
C GLY A 412 31.34 -13.19 39.39
N CYS A 413 31.43 -14.50 39.23
CA CYS A 413 30.31 -15.32 38.76
C CYS A 413 29.16 -15.31 39.74
N ALA A 414 27.93 -15.23 39.26
CA ALA A 414 26.79 -15.80 39.96
C ALA A 414 25.76 -16.33 38.95
N THR A 415 25.58 -17.60 39.00
CA THR A 415 24.55 -18.43 38.39
C THR A 415 23.21 -18.24 39.06
N GLY A 416 22.13 -18.35 38.31
CA GLY A 416 20.88 -18.79 38.91
C GLY A 416 19.60 -18.32 38.29
N GLY A 417 18.84 -19.27 37.79
CA GLY A 417 17.41 -19.30 37.97
C GLY A 417 16.55 -19.10 36.72
N GLY A 418 16.19 -20.21 36.10
CA GLY A 418 15.09 -20.26 35.13
C GLY A 418 13.73 -20.03 35.83
N GLY A 419 12.86 -19.33 35.11
CA GLY A 419 11.44 -19.24 35.43
C GLY A 419 10.64 -19.34 34.12
N PRO A 420 9.49 -20.00 34.13
CA PRO A 420 8.84 -20.43 32.90
C PRO A 420 8.14 -19.29 32.18
N ALA A 421 8.26 -19.32 30.85
CA ALA A 421 7.49 -18.47 29.96
C ALA A 421 6.00 -18.78 30.10
N LEU A 422 5.24 -17.82 30.57
CA LEU A 422 3.77 -17.82 30.47
C LEU A 422 3.43 -17.46 29.03
N ALA A 423 2.95 -18.45 28.28
CA ALA A 423 2.26 -18.21 27.02
C ALA A 423 0.94 -17.50 27.33
N ALA A 424 0.88 -16.23 27.01
CA ALA A 424 -0.37 -15.48 27.01
C ALA A 424 -1.23 -15.97 25.86
N LEU A 425 -2.27 -16.74 26.18
CA LEU A 425 -3.32 -17.15 25.26
C LEU A 425 -4.17 -15.90 25.01
N VAL A 426 -3.98 -15.22 23.88
CA VAL A 426 -4.86 -14.14 23.42
C VAL A 426 -6.14 -14.80 22.94
N LEU A 427 -7.17 -14.75 23.76
CA LEU A 427 -8.52 -15.15 23.42
C LEU A 427 -9.12 -14.03 22.55
N VAL A 428 -9.09 -14.21 21.24
CA VAL A 428 -9.81 -13.32 20.32
C VAL A 428 -11.30 -13.58 20.50
N LEU A 429 -11.95 -12.68 21.23
CA LEU A 429 -13.40 -12.68 21.37
C LEU A 429 -13.99 -12.09 20.08
N VAL A 430 -14.33 -12.95 19.14
CA VAL A 430 -15.16 -12.56 18.00
C VAL A 430 -16.55 -12.28 18.54
N ILE A 431 -16.85 -11.02 18.83
CA ILE A 431 -18.21 -10.59 19.17
C ILE A 431 -19.00 -10.60 17.86
N ARG A 432 -19.59 -11.76 17.54
CA ARG A 432 -20.66 -11.82 16.55
C ARG A 432 -21.82 -10.99 17.09
N ARG A 433 -21.99 -9.78 16.59
CA ARG A 433 -23.27 -9.08 16.68
C ARG A 433 -24.31 -9.87 15.88
N THR A 434 -24.96 -10.81 16.54
CA THR A 434 -26.15 -11.47 15.97
C THR A 434 -27.24 -10.40 15.81
N ARG A 435 -27.39 -9.90 14.62
CA ARG A 435 -28.52 -9.04 14.24
C ARG A 435 -29.79 -9.88 14.35
N ARG A 436 -30.65 -9.60 15.33
CA ARG A 436 -32.02 -10.10 15.31
C ARG A 436 -32.75 -9.36 14.21
N ALA A 437 -33.13 -10.13 13.18
CA ALA A 437 -34.15 -9.70 12.22
C ALA A 437 -35.45 -9.37 13.00
N ARG A 438 -35.98 -8.21 12.76
CA ARG A 438 -37.39 -7.87 12.91
C ARG A 438 -37.89 -7.26 11.63
#